data_bbc916d596c80d563ac89958e8d18898
#
_entry.id   bbc916d596c80d563ac89958e8d18898
#
_cell.length_a   1.000
_cell.length_b   1.000
_cell.length_c   1.000
_cell.angle_alpha   90.00
_cell.angle_beta   90.00
_cell.angle_gamma   90.00
#
_symmetry.space_group_name_H-M   'P 1'
#
loop_
_entity.id
_entity.type
_entity.pdbx_description
1 polymer ?
#
loop_
_entity_poly.entity_id
_entity_poly.type
_entity_poly.pdbx_seq_one_letter_code
_entity_poly.pdbx_strand_id
1 'polypeptide(L)'
;NISNIYFYKNDKEVTLQDMSSGQLCLINSFCAIAADIKDESLIFIDEPEISLHPLWASKYIGLLQTLFSEFCNCHFIIATHSPHIVSNLPDDDAFVVTIKDDRTSKCIPSNNFNFRSIDFQLAEVFDFPGNKNEYLVRIIMLILTKISEKKGLNQDDLDTVNHLKNFLPKLEDKDPVKHLINQISALVDNE
;
A
#
# COMPACT_ATOMS: atom_id res chain seq x y z
N ASN A 1 -9.27 39.46 7.03
CA ASN A 1 -7.85 39.03 7.04
C ASN A 1 -7.63 38.15 8.27
N ILE A 2 -7.39 36.85 8.04
CA ILE A 2 -6.93 35.95 9.09
C ILE A 2 -5.43 36.19 9.22
N SER A 3 -5.00 36.80 10.32
CA SER A 3 -3.60 37.19 10.50
C SER A 3 -2.74 36.03 11.01
N ASN A 4 -3.30 35.12 11.82
CA ASN A 4 -2.60 33.91 12.33
C ASN A 4 -3.60 32.79 12.65
N ILE A 5 -3.19 31.57 12.43
CA ILE A 5 -3.89 30.36 12.88
C ILE A 5 -3.03 29.71 13.97
N TYR A 6 -3.64 29.47 15.12
CA TYR A 6 -3.00 28.86 16.28
C TYR A 6 -3.59 27.50 16.55
N PHE A 7 -2.73 26.54 16.83
CA PHE A 7 -3.09 25.19 17.24
C PHE A 7 -2.63 24.97 18.68
N TYR A 8 -3.38 24.20 19.44
CA TYR A 8 -3.01 23.85 20.81
C TYR A 8 -2.62 22.39 20.88
N LYS A 9 -1.41 22.11 21.38
CA LYS A 9 -0.92 20.75 21.63
C LYS A 9 -0.35 20.66 23.03
N ASN A 10 -0.97 19.86 23.90
CA ASN A 10 -0.58 19.73 25.32
C ASN A 10 -0.45 21.09 26.01
N ASP A 11 -1.48 21.92 25.89
CA ASP A 11 -1.58 23.29 26.42
C ASP A 11 -0.49 24.29 25.93
N LYS A 12 0.23 23.89 24.87
CA LYS A 12 1.17 24.78 24.19
C LYS A 12 0.58 25.25 22.87
N GLU A 13 0.68 26.55 22.66
CA GLU A 13 0.35 27.19 21.41
C GLU A 13 1.42 26.83 20.35
N VAL A 14 0.96 26.38 19.18
CA VAL A 14 1.80 26.00 18.02
C VAL A 14 1.28 26.78 16.83
N THR A 15 2.16 27.45 16.12
CA THR A 15 1.84 28.17 14.89
C THR A 15 2.13 27.32 13.66
N LEU A 16 1.63 27.72 12.49
CA LEU A 16 1.97 27.06 11.22
C LEU A 16 3.49 27.05 10.95
N GLN A 17 4.22 28.05 11.47
CA GLN A 17 5.68 28.15 11.30
C GLN A 17 6.45 27.09 12.10
N ASP A 18 5.85 26.58 13.18
CA ASP A 18 6.45 25.55 14.03
C ASP A 18 6.19 24.12 13.50
N MET A 19 5.42 23.98 12.43
CA MET A 19 5.04 22.69 11.87
C MET A 19 6.08 22.19 10.87
N SER A 20 6.23 20.87 10.83
CA SER A 20 7.02 20.22 9.78
C SER A 20 6.35 20.36 8.41
N SER A 21 7.14 20.26 7.33
CA SER A 21 6.62 20.28 5.95
C SER A 21 5.49 19.27 5.72
N GLY A 22 5.63 18.05 6.27
CA GLY A 22 4.59 17.02 6.17
C GLY A 22 3.30 17.39 6.90
N GLN A 23 3.39 17.99 8.10
CA GLN A 23 2.20 18.47 8.82
C GLN A 23 1.50 19.59 8.06
N LEU A 24 2.25 20.53 7.49
CA LEU A 24 1.69 21.59 6.66
C LEU A 24 1.02 21.04 5.39
N CYS A 25 1.66 20.07 4.73
CA CYS A 25 1.10 19.42 3.56
C CYS A 25 -0.25 18.76 3.87
N LEU A 26 -0.31 18.00 4.98
CA LEU A 26 -1.53 17.33 5.43
C LEU A 26 -2.66 18.33 5.72
N ILE A 27 -2.36 19.38 6.50
CA ILE A 27 -3.35 20.41 6.85
C ILE A 27 -3.84 21.13 5.60
N ASN A 28 -2.93 21.53 4.72
CA ASN A 28 -3.30 22.21 3.48
C ASN A 28 -4.18 21.35 2.57
N SER A 29 -3.86 20.05 2.43
CA SER A 29 -4.66 19.09 1.67
C SER A 29 -6.09 19.00 2.23
N PHE A 30 -6.23 18.77 3.53
CA PHE A 30 -7.56 18.67 4.14
C PHE A 30 -8.34 19.98 4.17
N CYS A 31 -7.67 21.12 4.39
CA CYS A 31 -8.31 22.42 4.30
C CYS A 31 -8.79 22.74 2.88
N ALA A 32 -8.03 22.37 1.86
CA ALA A 32 -8.44 22.54 0.47
C ALA A 32 -9.69 21.72 0.14
N ILE A 33 -9.74 20.45 0.58
CA ILE A 33 -10.94 19.61 0.41
C ILE A 33 -12.11 20.21 1.19
N ALA A 34 -11.90 20.59 2.46
CA ALA A 34 -12.95 21.12 3.33
C ALA A 34 -13.56 22.45 2.81
N ALA A 35 -12.81 23.22 2.03
CA ALA A 35 -13.29 24.49 1.49
C ALA A 35 -14.39 24.31 0.44
N ASP A 36 -14.38 23.21 -0.32
CA ASP A 36 -15.23 23.03 -1.51
C ASP A 36 -16.09 21.75 -1.47
N ILE A 37 -15.84 20.82 -0.55
CA ILE A 37 -16.58 19.56 -0.47
C ILE A 37 -18.06 19.79 -0.12
N LYS A 38 -18.91 19.04 -0.78
CA LYS A 38 -20.35 18.93 -0.55
C LYS A 38 -20.81 17.52 -0.89
N ASP A 39 -22.04 17.17 -0.57
CA ASP A 39 -22.61 15.90 -1.00
C ASP A 39 -22.43 15.67 -2.50
N GLU A 40 -22.20 14.41 -2.88
CA GLU A 40 -22.00 13.97 -4.26
C GLU A 40 -20.73 14.53 -4.92
N SER A 41 -19.75 14.97 -4.12
CA SER A 41 -18.46 15.45 -4.64
C SER A 41 -17.60 14.31 -5.18
N LEU A 42 -16.87 14.60 -6.26
CA LEU A 42 -15.78 13.75 -6.76
C LEU A 42 -14.45 14.46 -6.51
N ILE A 43 -13.62 13.86 -5.67
CA ILE A 43 -12.36 14.42 -5.19
C ILE A 43 -11.19 13.61 -5.75
N PHE A 44 -10.26 14.29 -6.42
CA PHE A 44 -9.01 13.71 -6.92
C PHE A 44 -7.86 14.16 -6.04
N ILE A 45 -7.06 13.21 -5.56
CA ILE A 45 -5.90 13.44 -4.71
C ILE A 45 -4.70 12.75 -5.35
N ASP A 46 -3.65 13.52 -5.61
CA ASP A 46 -2.43 13.01 -6.24
C ASP A 46 -1.30 13.01 -5.24
N GLU A 47 -0.63 11.85 -5.06
CA GLU A 47 0.52 11.63 -4.19
C GLU A 47 0.38 12.28 -2.80
N PRO A 48 -0.68 11.98 -2.03
CA PRO A 48 -0.89 12.64 -0.74
C PRO A 48 0.21 12.35 0.29
N GLU A 49 0.99 11.32 0.08
CA GLU A 49 2.12 10.93 0.91
C GLU A 49 3.37 11.78 0.74
N ILE A 50 3.44 12.62 -0.27
CA ILE A 50 4.62 13.50 -0.50
C ILE A 50 4.90 14.30 0.77
N SER A 51 6.14 14.21 1.26
CA SER A 51 6.62 14.84 2.49
C SER A 51 6.02 14.29 3.79
N LEU A 52 5.14 13.28 3.75
CA LEU A 52 4.62 12.66 4.96
C LEU A 52 5.61 11.62 5.53
N HIS A 53 5.74 11.63 6.85
CA HIS A 53 6.35 10.51 7.55
C HIS A 53 5.46 9.26 7.37
N PRO A 54 6.02 8.02 7.24
CA PRO A 54 5.25 6.78 7.04
C PRO A 54 4.07 6.60 8.01
N LEU A 55 4.23 7.02 9.27
CA LEU A 55 3.16 7.01 10.27
C LEU A 55 1.95 7.88 9.86
N TRP A 56 2.18 9.02 9.22
CA TRP A 56 1.10 9.90 8.76
C TRP A 56 0.47 9.38 7.46
N ALA A 57 1.30 8.82 6.57
CA ALA A 57 0.80 8.15 5.36
C ALA A 57 -0.14 6.98 5.71
N SER A 58 0.20 6.18 6.73
CA SER A 58 -0.67 5.09 7.18
C SER A 58 -1.97 5.55 7.84
N LYS A 59 -2.04 6.78 8.35
CA LYS A 59 -3.25 7.35 8.95
C LYS A 59 -4.09 8.18 7.99
N TYR A 60 -3.58 8.44 6.79
CA TYR A 60 -4.18 9.38 5.86
C TYR A 60 -5.64 9.03 5.51
N ILE A 61 -5.88 7.78 5.15
CA ILE A 61 -7.23 7.30 4.77
C ILE A 61 -8.20 7.41 5.96
N GLY A 62 -7.79 6.97 7.15
CA GLY A 62 -8.64 7.06 8.34
C GLY A 62 -8.97 8.51 8.74
N LEU A 63 -8.02 9.43 8.56
CA LEU A 63 -8.27 10.86 8.76
C LEU A 63 -9.25 11.42 7.74
N LEU A 64 -9.08 11.07 6.46
CA LEU A 64 -9.96 11.48 5.37
C LEU A 64 -11.40 11.02 5.63
N GLN A 65 -11.59 9.77 5.99
CA GLN A 65 -12.90 9.22 6.34
C GLN A 65 -13.51 9.91 7.55
N THR A 66 -12.72 10.16 8.59
CA THR A 66 -13.21 10.80 9.84
C THR A 66 -13.61 12.24 9.60
N LEU A 67 -12.78 13.01 8.88
CA LEU A 67 -13.01 14.44 8.67
C LEU A 67 -14.19 14.73 7.74
N PHE A 68 -14.45 13.85 6.79
CA PHE A 68 -15.47 14.06 5.77
C PHE A 68 -16.65 13.08 5.87
N SER A 69 -16.81 12.42 7.03
CA SER A 69 -17.88 11.43 7.27
C SER A 69 -19.30 11.98 7.20
N GLU A 70 -19.47 13.31 7.34
CA GLU A 70 -20.77 13.97 7.27
C GLU A 70 -21.28 14.19 5.84
N PHE A 71 -20.40 14.08 4.84
CA PHE A 71 -20.76 14.28 3.43
C PHE A 71 -21.17 12.96 2.78
N CYS A 72 -22.34 12.96 2.13
CA CYS A 72 -22.93 11.77 1.54
C CYS A 72 -22.54 11.60 0.06
N ASN A 73 -22.39 10.35 -0.38
CA ASN A 73 -22.16 9.97 -1.79
C ASN A 73 -20.91 10.62 -2.41
N CYS A 74 -19.89 10.90 -1.60
CA CYS A 74 -18.62 11.43 -2.09
C CYS A 74 -17.70 10.30 -2.59
N HIS A 75 -17.00 10.56 -3.70
CA HIS A 75 -16.01 9.64 -4.25
C HIS A 75 -14.61 10.26 -4.17
N PHE A 76 -13.67 9.52 -3.61
CA PHE A 76 -12.27 9.90 -3.52
C PHE A 76 -11.45 9.02 -4.45
N ILE A 77 -10.75 9.62 -5.41
CA ILE A 77 -9.81 8.95 -6.30
C ILE A 77 -8.41 9.40 -5.91
N ILE A 78 -7.62 8.48 -5.42
CA ILE A 78 -6.29 8.75 -4.89
C ILE A 78 -5.25 8.07 -5.79
N ALA A 79 -4.40 8.85 -6.44
CA ALA A 79 -3.21 8.33 -7.09
C ALA A 79 -2.07 8.29 -6.07
N THR A 80 -1.40 7.15 -5.91
CA THR A 80 -0.36 6.98 -4.89
C THR A 80 0.64 5.90 -5.29
N HIS A 81 1.89 6.08 -4.85
CA HIS A 81 2.94 5.07 -4.86
C HIS A 81 3.24 4.53 -3.45
N SER A 82 2.42 4.85 -2.45
CA SER A 82 2.65 4.47 -1.07
C SER A 82 1.95 3.18 -0.66
N PRO A 83 2.70 2.11 -0.34
CA PRO A 83 2.11 0.90 0.22
C PRO A 83 1.43 1.16 1.58
N HIS A 84 1.82 2.22 2.31
CA HIS A 84 1.20 2.61 3.56
C HIS A 84 -0.24 3.11 3.38
N ILE A 85 -0.54 3.77 2.27
CA ILE A 85 -1.92 4.20 1.95
C ILE A 85 -2.76 2.99 1.59
N VAL A 86 -2.29 2.13 0.69
CA VAL A 86 -3.04 0.95 0.23
C VAL A 86 -3.33 -0.03 1.37
N SER A 87 -2.39 -0.24 2.30
CA SER A 87 -2.57 -1.16 3.43
C SER A 87 -3.62 -0.70 4.45
N ASN A 88 -4.05 0.56 4.38
CA ASN A 88 -5.00 1.15 5.32
C ASN A 88 -6.33 1.56 4.67
N LEU A 89 -6.64 1.01 3.51
CA LEU A 89 -7.95 1.17 2.90
C LEU A 89 -9.04 0.49 3.74
N PRO A 90 -10.28 1.00 3.73
CA PRO A 90 -11.40 0.34 4.39
C PRO A 90 -11.72 -1.02 3.73
N ASP A 91 -12.40 -1.89 4.48
CA ASP A 91 -12.82 -3.22 3.98
C ASP A 91 -13.86 -3.12 2.88
N ASP A 92 -14.77 -2.17 3.02
CA ASP A 92 -15.91 -1.97 2.13
C ASP A 92 -15.78 -0.65 1.35
N ASP A 93 -16.43 -0.60 0.21
CA ASP A 93 -16.55 0.59 -0.66
C ASP A 93 -15.22 1.19 -1.13
N ALA A 94 -14.14 0.40 -1.13
CA ALA A 94 -12.85 0.81 -1.65
C ALA A 94 -12.28 -0.24 -2.63
N PHE A 95 -11.56 0.26 -3.63
CA PHE A 95 -10.94 -0.55 -4.67
C PHE A 95 -9.53 -0.05 -4.95
N VAL A 96 -8.65 -0.98 -5.30
CA VAL A 96 -7.33 -0.68 -5.83
C VAL A 96 -7.34 -0.90 -7.33
N VAL A 97 -6.98 0.13 -8.08
CA VAL A 97 -6.80 0.05 -9.53
C VAL A 97 -5.32 0.13 -9.84
N THR A 98 -4.77 -0.95 -10.38
CA THR A 98 -3.40 -0.97 -10.89
C THR A 98 -3.41 -0.79 -12.40
N ILE A 99 -2.54 0.09 -12.92
CA ILE A 99 -2.40 0.35 -14.36
C ILE A 99 -1.00 -0.10 -14.76
N LYS A 100 -0.91 -0.99 -15.74
CA LYS A 100 0.36 -1.50 -16.26
C LYS A 100 0.84 -0.68 -17.47
N ASP A 101 2.11 -0.86 -17.84
CA ASP A 101 2.74 -0.17 -18.98
C ASP A 101 2.04 -0.47 -20.32
N ASP A 102 1.45 -1.65 -20.47
CA ASP A 102 0.64 -2.04 -21.63
C ASP A 102 -0.76 -1.41 -21.66
N ARG A 103 -1.05 -0.50 -20.72
CA ARG A 103 -2.34 0.16 -20.50
C ARG A 103 -3.48 -0.78 -20.07
N THR A 104 -3.16 -2.00 -19.70
CA THR A 104 -4.15 -2.85 -19.03
C THR A 104 -4.35 -2.38 -17.60
N SER A 105 -5.58 -2.44 -17.12
CA SER A 105 -5.91 -2.10 -15.74
C SER A 105 -6.57 -3.28 -15.04
N LYS A 106 -6.29 -3.41 -13.76
CA LYS A 106 -6.92 -4.39 -12.89
C LYS A 106 -7.54 -3.66 -11.70
N CYS A 107 -8.84 -3.88 -11.49
CA CYS A 107 -9.56 -3.34 -10.35
C CYS A 107 -9.83 -4.49 -9.36
N ILE A 108 -9.42 -4.31 -8.12
CA ILE A 108 -9.51 -5.33 -7.07
C ILE A 108 -10.07 -4.69 -5.81
N PRO A 109 -11.05 -5.32 -5.14
CA PRO A 109 -11.56 -4.83 -3.87
C PRO A 109 -10.46 -4.71 -2.80
N SER A 110 -10.57 -3.71 -1.95
CA SER A 110 -9.57 -3.36 -0.93
C SER A 110 -9.34 -4.46 0.11
N ASN A 111 -10.36 -5.28 0.41
CA ASN A 111 -10.28 -6.38 1.37
C ASN A 111 -9.21 -7.44 1.02
N ASN A 112 -8.74 -7.48 -0.21
CA ASN A 112 -7.60 -8.32 -0.61
C ASN A 112 -6.24 -7.75 -0.16
N PHE A 113 -6.17 -6.46 0.14
CA PHE A 113 -4.92 -5.73 0.37
C PHE A 113 -4.82 -5.07 1.73
N ASN A 114 -5.94 -4.70 2.35
CA ASN A 114 -5.96 -4.03 3.64
C ASN A 114 -5.39 -4.90 4.75
N PHE A 115 -4.80 -4.26 5.75
CA PHE A 115 -4.13 -4.92 6.89
C PHE A 115 -3.03 -5.92 6.51
N ARG A 116 -2.59 -5.94 5.25
CA ARG A 116 -1.45 -6.73 4.81
C ARG A 116 -0.14 -5.97 5.07
N SER A 117 0.96 -6.72 5.19
CA SER A 117 2.28 -6.13 5.39
C SER A 117 2.69 -5.23 4.23
N ILE A 118 3.61 -4.31 4.50
CA ILE A 118 4.20 -3.45 3.46
C ILE A 118 4.87 -4.29 2.37
N ASP A 119 5.57 -5.34 2.75
CA ASP A 119 6.23 -6.28 1.82
C ASP A 119 5.24 -6.97 0.89
N PHE A 120 4.06 -7.34 1.42
CA PHE A 120 2.96 -7.85 0.60
C PHE A 120 2.50 -6.80 -0.41
N GLN A 121 2.27 -5.54 0.03
CA GLN A 121 1.83 -4.47 -0.85
C GLN A 121 2.85 -4.21 -1.97
N LEU A 122 4.14 -4.14 -1.61
CA LEU A 122 5.21 -3.94 -2.58
C LEU A 122 5.24 -5.04 -3.64
N ALA A 123 5.12 -6.30 -3.22
CA ALA A 123 5.15 -7.43 -4.15
C ALA A 123 3.86 -7.51 -5.00
N GLU A 124 2.69 -7.52 -4.37
CA GLU A 124 1.43 -7.91 -5.03
C GLU A 124 0.68 -6.73 -5.68
N VAL A 125 0.83 -5.52 -5.15
CA VAL A 125 0.15 -4.33 -5.67
C VAL A 125 1.06 -3.54 -6.58
N PHE A 126 2.28 -3.22 -6.08
CA PHE A 126 3.22 -2.37 -6.81
C PHE A 126 4.13 -3.16 -7.76
N ASP A 127 4.05 -4.48 -7.74
CA ASP A 127 4.86 -5.36 -8.59
C ASP A 127 6.38 -5.10 -8.48
N PHE A 128 6.80 -4.62 -7.32
CA PHE A 128 8.17 -4.28 -6.96
C PHE A 128 8.52 -4.87 -5.59
N PRO A 129 9.04 -6.10 -5.51
CA PRO A 129 9.27 -6.79 -4.25
C PRO A 129 10.32 -6.14 -3.34
N GLY A 130 11.15 -5.23 -3.87
CA GLY A 130 12.28 -4.68 -3.12
C GLY A 130 13.33 -5.75 -2.79
N ASN A 131 14.17 -5.47 -1.80
CA ASN A 131 15.23 -6.39 -1.38
C ASN A 131 14.83 -7.13 -0.10
N LYS A 132 15.13 -8.43 -0.03
CA LYS A 132 14.90 -9.30 1.15
C LYS A 132 13.43 -9.29 1.62
N ASN A 133 12.50 -9.27 0.69
CA ASN A 133 11.06 -9.22 0.97
C ASN A 133 10.63 -10.39 1.87
N GLU A 134 10.24 -10.08 3.10
CA GLU A 134 9.87 -11.09 4.11
C GLU A 134 8.59 -11.85 3.75
N TYR A 135 7.67 -11.21 3.06
CA TYR A 135 6.45 -11.86 2.57
C TYR A 135 6.79 -12.98 1.58
N LEU A 136 7.68 -12.71 0.60
CA LEU A 136 8.12 -13.74 -0.35
C LEU A 136 8.90 -14.86 0.34
N VAL A 137 9.80 -14.53 1.27
CA VAL A 137 10.53 -15.54 2.07
C VAL A 137 9.54 -16.46 2.80
N ARG A 138 8.51 -15.89 3.42
CA ARG A 138 7.51 -16.67 4.15
C ARG A 138 6.76 -17.64 3.25
N ILE A 139 6.35 -17.21 2.05
CA ILE A 139 5.67 -18.08 1.09
C ILE A 139 6.60 -19.23 0.67
N ILE A 140 7.83 -18.91 0.32
CA ILE A 140 8.82 -19.92 -0.09
C ILE A 140 9.02 -20.95 1.03
N MET A 141 9.17 -20.51 2.27
CA MET A 141 9.35 -21.39 3.41
C MET A 141 8.15 -22.32 3.65
N LEU A 142 6.92 -21.84 3.41
CA LEU A 142 5.72 -22.69 3.50
C LEU A 142 5.76 -23.82 2.47
N ILE A 143 6.17 -23.54 1.24
CA ILE A 143 6.27 -24.58 0.18
C ILE A 143 7.44 -25.53 0.46
N LEU A 144 8.61 -25.02 0.85
CA LEU A 144 9.76 -25.85 1.24
C LEU A 144 9.42 -26.79 2.39
N THR A 145 8.62 -26.35 3.36
CA THR A 145 8.17 -27.19 4.47
C THR A 145 7.30 -28.36 3.94
N LYS A 146 6.38 -28.10 3.03
CA LYS A 146 5.55 -29.17 2.41
C LYS A 146 6.40 -30.20 1.68
N ILE A 147 7.39 -29.74 0.89
CA ILE A 147 8.34 -30.63 0.19
C ILE A 147 9.12 -31.47 1.20
N SER A 148 9.67 -30.85 2.26
CA SER A 148 10.47 -31.56 3.27
C SER A 148 9.67 -32.63 4.02
N GLU A 149 8.38 -32.38 4.27
CA GLU A 149 7.45 -33.31 4.90
C GLU A 149 6.92 -34.40 3.93
N LYS A 150 7.41 -34.42 2.69
CA LYS A 150 6.92 -35.30 1.60
C LYS A 150 5.40 -35.23 1.40
N LYS A 151 4.81 -34.10 1.70
CA LYS A 151 3.44 -33.78 1.34
C LYS A 151 3.46 -33.36 -0.13
N GLY A 152 2.73 -34.09 -0.99
CA GLY A 152 2.62 -33.71 -2.40
C GLY A 152 2.14 -32.26 -2.55
N LEU A 153 2.68 -31.54 -3.53
CA LEU A 153 2.24 -30.19 -3.86
C LEU A 153 0.90 -30.24 -4.60
N ASN A 154 -0.02 -29.39 -4.20
CA ASN A 154 -1.29 -29.23 -4.92
C ASN A 154 -1.15 -28.18 -6.04
N GLN A 155 -2.21 -28.01 -6.87
CA GLN A 155 -2.19 -27.04 -7.97
C GLN A 155 -1.94 -25.62 -7.49
N ASP A 156 -2.51 -25.21 -6.35
CA ASP A 156 -2.33 -23.87 -5.79
C ASP A 156 -0.87 -23.61 -5.38
N ASP A 157 -0.16 -24.66 -4.90
CA ASP A 157 1.26 -24.59 -4.58
C ASP A 157 2.10 -24.38 -5.85
N LEU A 158 1.79 -25.10 -6.93
CA LEU A 158 2.46 -24.96 -8.22
C LEU A 158 2.21 -23.58 -8.83
N ASP A 159 0.99 -23.09 -8.76
CA ASP A 159 0.63 -21.74 -9.24
C ASP A 159 1.36 -20.67 -8.42
N THR A 160 1.52 -20.88 -7.12
CA THR A 160 2.31 -20.01 -6.25
C THR A 160 3.79 -20.00 -6.64
N VAL A 161 4.40 -21.16 -6.93
CA VAL A 161 5.78 -21.22 -7.43
C VAL A 161 5.93 -20.49 -8.76
N ASN A 162 4.97 -20.67 -9.67
CA ASN A 162 4.97 -19.96 -10.96
C ASN A 162 4.82 -18.44 -10.77
N HIS A 163 3.99 -18.03 -9.81
CA HIS A 163 3.87 -16.60 -9.44
C HIS A 163 5.19 -16.05 -8.90
N LEU A 164 5.86 -16.77 -8.01
CA LEU A 164 7.17 -16.39 -7.48
C LEU A 164 8.24 -16.24 -8.58
N LYS A 165 8.22 -17.08 -9.62
CA LYS A 165 9.14 -16.97 -10.77
C LYS A 165 9.01 -15.60 -11.48
N ASN A 166 7.85 -14.95 -11.46
CA ASN A 166 7.64 -13.64 -12.08
C ASN A 166 8.43 -12.51 -11.39
N PHE A 167 8.86 -12.70 -10.14
CA PHE A 167 9.69 -11.74 -9.43
C PHE A 167 11.19 -11.87 -9.74
N LEU A 168 11.65 -12.99 -10.31
CA LEU A 168 13.08 -13.23 -10.59
C LEU A 168 13.77 -12.09 -11.36
N PRO A 169 13.19 -11.51 -12.44
CA PRO A 169 13.83 -10.43 -13.17
C PRO A 169 13.87 -9.10 -12.40
N LYS A 170 13.09 -8.97 -11.32
CA LYS A 170 12.94 -7.76 -10.50
C LYS A 170 13.82 -7.79 -9.25
N LEU A 171 14.42 -8.93 -8.94
CA LEU A 171 15.29 -9.12 -7.78
C LEU A 171 16.76 -9.00 -8.21
N GLU A 172 17.55 -8.35 -7.34
CA GLU A 172 18.99 -8.27 -7.52
C GLU A 172 19.66 -9.64 -7.45
N ASP A 173 20.77 -9.84 -8.14
CA ASP A 173 21.47 -11.14 -8.17
C ASP A 173 21.97 -11.60 -6.80
N LYS A 174 22.26 -10.65 -5.91
CA LYS A 174 22.70 -10.93 -4.54
C LYS A 174 21.56 -11.09 -3.54
N ASP A 175 20.30 -10.93 -3.96
CA ASP A 175 19.18 -11.05 -3.05
C ASP A 175 18.96 -12.52 -2.65
N PRO A 176 18.91 -12.82 -1.35
CA PRO A 176 18.61 -14.18 -0.88
C PRO A 176 17.29 -14.74 -1.39
N VAL A 177 16.28 -13.89 -1.60
CA VAL A 177 14.96 -14.28 -2.11
C VAL A 177 15.10 -14.85 -3.52
N LYS A 178 15.90 -14.23 -4.39
CA LYS A 178 16.18 -14.74 -5.74
C LYS A 178 16.78 -16.15 -5.72
N HIS A 179 17.73 -16.39 -4.83
CA HIS A 179 18.34 -17.70 -4.66
C HIS A 179 17.32 -18.74 -4.17
N LEU A 180 16.48 -18.37 -3.22
CA LEU A 180 15.42 -19.26 -2.69
C LEU A 180 14.39 -19.62 -3.77
N ILE A 181 13.96 -18.65 -4.59
CA ILE A 181 13.03 -18.91 -5.70
C ILE A 181 13.66 -19.87 -6.72
N ASN A 182 14.93 -19.69 -7.07
CA ASN A 182 15.61 -20.60 -7.99
C ASN A 182 15.73 -22.02 -7.40
N GLN A 183 16.04 -22.16 -6.11
CA GLN A 183 16.12 -23.46 -5.45
C GLN A 183 14.78 -24.19 -5.44
N ILE A 184 13.68 -23.50 -5.04
CA ILE A 184 12.35 -24.11 -5.02
C ILE A 184 11.89 -24.50 -6.43
N SER A 185 12.16 -23.66 -7.43
CA SER A 185 11.85 -23.96 -8.82
C SER A 185 12.54 -25.23 -9.29
N ALA A 186 13.82 -25.38 -8.98
CA ALA A 186 14.58 -26.59 -9.35
C ALA A 186 14.08 -27.84 -8.62
N LEU A 187 13.58 -27.72 -7.39
CA LEU A 187 12.99 -28.85 -6.66
C LEU A 187 11.66 -29.28 -7.27
N VAL A 188 10.81 -28.33 -7.63
CA VAL A 188 9.48 -28.58 -8.22
C VAL A 188 9.59 -29.11 -9.64
N ASP A 189 10.54 -28.64 -10.44
CA ASP A 189 10.74 -29.09 -11.84
C ASP A 189 11.36 -30.52 -11.91
N ASN A 190 11.87 -31.08 -10.78
CA ASN A 190 12.44 -32.42 -10.68
C ASN A 190 11.51 -33.48 -10.03
N GLU A 191 10.32 -33.05 -9.56
CA GLU A 191 9.24 -33.96 -9.10
C GLU A 191 8.26 -34.30 -10.24
#